data_3bd50094108160048af2fa5ef71e67af
#
_entry.id   3bd50094108160048af2fa5ef71e67af
#
_cell.length_a   1.000
_cell.length_b   1.000
_cell.length_c   1.000
_cell.angle_alpha   90.00
_cell.angle_beta   90.00
_cell.angle_gamma   90.00
#
_symmetry.space_group_name_H-M   'P 1'
#
loop_
_entity.id
_entity.type
_entity.pdbx_description
1 polymer ?
#
loop_
_entity_poly.entity_id
_entity_poly.type
_entity_poly.pdbx_seq_one_letter_code
_entity_poly.pdbx_strand_id
1 'polypeptide(L)'
;MDITILGIESSCDDTSAAVLRNNVLLSNVIASQAIHVKYGGVIPELASRAHQQNIIPVVDTALKEAGVAADRIDAIAFTRGPGLVGSLLVGVSFTKGLSIARNIPMVEVNHLQGHILSHFIDLRGRTLPHPDFPFLCLLVSGGHTQIVRVDSPLEMEIIGTTIDDAAGEAFDKCAKVMGLPYPGGPVIDRLAKEGDPKAFRFAHPRVEGYDYSFSGLKTSFLYTLRDAVAADPDFIETHKADLCASLQGIIVEILLDKLIRASKETGIRDIAIAGGVSANSGLRDGIAEAGRRRGWRTFLPEFKFTTDNAAMIAMAGYYRYLRGDFSSLDVSPVARLEEL
;
A
#
# COMPACT_ATOMS: atom_id res chain seq x y z
N MET A 1 3.94 26.27 16.57
CA MET A 1 3.67 25.24 17.60
C MET A 1 3.94 23.91 16.96
N ASP A 2 4.58 22.99 17.69
CA ASP A 2 4.70 21.61 17.20
C ASP A 2 3.36 20.88 17.39
N ILE A 3 2.93 20.17 16.36
CA ILE A 3 1.69 19.39 16.34
C ILE A 3 2.05 17.91 16.46
N THR A 4 1.48 17.24 17.43
CA THR A 4 1.71 15.81 17.69
C THR A 4 0.48 14.99 17.34
N ILE A 5 0.58 14.11 16.36
CA ILE A 5 -0.51 13.26 15.87
C ILE A 5 -0.23 11.80 16.29
N LEU A 6 -1.24 11.17 16.89
CA LEU A 6 -1.28 9.72 17.05
C LEU A 6 -2.04 9.12 15.86
N GLY A 7 -1.36 8.31 15.05
CA GLY A 7 -1.99 7.54 13.98
C GLY A 7 -2.41 6.15 14.46
N ILE A 8 -3.55 5.67 13.95
CA ILE A 8 -4.09 4.32 14.21
C ILE A 8 -4.49 3.69 12.88
N GLU A 9 -3.92 2.53 12.59
CA GLU A 9 -4.21 1.73 11.40
C GLU A 9 -4.71 0.35 11.79
N SER A 10 -5.86 -0.05 11.24
CA SER A 10 -6.47 -1.37 11.45
C SER A 10 -7.32 -1.83 10.26
N SER A 11 -6.99 -1.43 9.04
CA SER A 11 -7.87 -1.65 7.88
C SER A 11 -7.94 -3.10 7.39
N CYS A 12 -6.91 -3.90 7.64
CA CYS A 12 -6.81 -5.28 7.14
C CYS A 12 -6.40 -6.26 8.24
N ASP A 13 -5.13 -6.67 8.29
CA ASP A 13 -4.60 -7.65 9.26
C ASP A 13 -3.43 -7.11 10.11
N ASP A 14 -2.92 -5.93 9.83
CA ASP A 14 -1.91 -5.27 10.65
C ASP A 14 -2.54 -4.27 11.62
N THR A 15 -2.28 -4.44 12.93
CA THR A 15 -2.63 -3.43 13.95
C THR A 15 -1.45 -2.51 14.14
N SER A 16 -1.58 -1.23 13.85
CA SER A 16 -0.47 -0.30 14.00
C SER A 16 -0.85 0.99 14.70
N ALA A 17 0.11 1.54 15.46
CA ALA A 17 0.06 2.89 16.02
C ALA A 17 1.38 3.61 15.80
N ALA A 18 1.32 4.90 15.50
CA ALA A 18 2.49 5.73 15.26
C ALA A 18 2.30 7.12 15.86
N VAL A 19 3.40 7.75 16.24
CA VAL A 19 3.40 9.15 16.69
C VAL A 19 4.27 9.97 15.75
N LEU A 20 3.67 11.00 15.16
CA LEU A 20 4.36 12.04 14.41
C LEU A 20 4.39 13.34 15.22
N ARG A 21 5.49 14.09 15.09
CA ARG A 21 5.54 15.49 15.47
C ARG A 21 5.78 16.33 14.21
N ASN A 22 4.78 17.11 13.83
CA ASN A 22 4.69 17.70 12.48
C ASN A 22 4.78 16.57 11.43
N ASN A 23 5.79 16.56 10.57
CA ASN A 23 6.06 15.50 9.62
C ASN A 23 7.16 14.50 10.07
N VAL A 24 7.71 14.66 11.29
CA VAL A 24 8.81 13.82 11.80
C VAL A 24 8.27 12.61 12.56
N LEU A 25 8.65 11.43 12.11
CA LEU A 25 8.28 10.16 12.75
C LEU A 25 9.01 10.00 14.09
N LEU A 26 8.25 9.84 15.18
CA LEU A 26 8.76 9.57 16.51
C LEU A 26 8.73 8.07 16.85
N SER A 27 7.65 7.38 16.48
CA SER A 27 7.49 5.93 16.64
C SER A 27 6.53 5.36 15.60
N ASN A 28 6.68 4.08 15.27
CA ASN A 28 5.76 3.33 14.40
C ASN A 28 5.79 1.87 14.80
N VAL A 29 4.79 1.42 15.53
CA VAL A 29 4.67 0.07 16.08
C VAL A 29 3.64 -0.70 15.27
N ILE A 30 4.00 -1.88 14.79
CA ILE A 30 3.16 -2.75 13.96
C ILE A 30 3.09 -4.13 14.61
N ALA A 31 1.88 -4.63 14.83
CA ALA A 31 1.61 -6.00 15.24
C ALA A 31 0.94 -6.76 14.09
N SER A 32 1.76 -7.50 13.34
CA SER A 32 1.30 -8.30 12.19
C SER A 32 0.71 -9.63 12.64
N GLN A 33 -0.30 -10.10 11.89
CA GLN A 33 -1.07 -11.29 12.20
C GLN A 33 -0.61 -12.48 11.35
N ALA A 34 0.46 -13.15 11.75
CA ALA A 34 1.02 -14.31 11.03
C ALA A 34 0.05 -15.49 10.85
N ILE A 35 -1.07 -15.50 11.56
CA ILE A 35 -2.08 -16.58 11.47
C ILE A 35 -2.64 -16.75 10.06
N HIS A 36 -2.77 -15.66 9.30
CA HIS A 36 -3.37 -15.64 7.97
C HIS A 36 -2.56 -16.40 6.91
N VAL A 37 -1.26 -16.53 7.11
CA VAL A 37 -0.38 -17.36 6.24
C VAL A 37 -0.87 -18.81 6.17
N LYS A 38 -1.36 -19.37 7.28
CA LYS A 38 -1.88 -20.75 7.35
C LYS A 38 -3.13 -20.98 6.51
N TYR A 39 -3.87 -19.92 6.23
CA TYR A 39 -5.14 -19.99 5.48
C TYR A 39 -4.99 -19.53 4.04
N GLY A 40 -3.79 -19.07 3.64
CA GLY A 40 -3.53 -18.57 2.28
C GLY A 40 -4.27 -17.27 1.95
N GLY A 41 -4.56 -16.44 2.96
CA GLY A 41 -5.23 -15.14 2.83
C GLY A 41 -5.86 -14.68 4.15
N VAL A 42 -6.27 -13.41 4.19
CA VAL A 42 -6.85 -12.81 5.39
C VAL A 42 -8.25 -13.35 5.68
N ILE A 43 -8.49 -13.79 6.93
CA ILE A 43 -9.80 -14.18 7.43
C ILE A 43 -10.34 -13.02 8.28
N PRO A 44 -11.41 -12.32 7.81
CA PRO A 44 -11.88 -11.08 8.44
C PRO A 44 -12.23 -11.18 9.92
N GLU A 45 -12.84 -12.29 10.35
CA GLU A 45 -13.21 -12.51 11.75
C GLU A 45 -11.98 -12.66 12.64
N LEU A 46 -10.97 -13.40 12.18
CA LEU A 46 -9.71 -13.55 12.93
C LEU A 46 -8.96 -12.22 13.00
N ALA A 47 -8.94 -11.47 11.90
CA ALA A 47 -8.31 -10.16 11.85
C ALA A 47 -8.94 -9.21 12.87
N SER A 48 -10.25 -9.06 12.90
CA SER A 48 -10.92 -8.16 13.83
C SER A 48 -10.70 -8.54 15.31
N ARG A 49 -10.70 -9.83 15.64
CA ARG A 49 -10.38 -10.32 17.01
C ARG A 49 -8.94 -10.01 17.43
N ALA A 50 -7.99 -10.17 16.51
CA ALA A 50 -6.59 -9.84 16.78
C ALA A 50 -6.39 -8.33 16.99
N HIS A 51 -7.07 -7.48 16.20
CA HIS A 51 -7.06 -6.03 16.42
C HIS A 51 -7.55 -5.66 17.82
N GLN A 52 -8.63 -6.27 18.31
CA GLN A 52 -9.14 -6.02 19.66
C GLN A 52 -8.11 -6.35 20.76
N GLN A 53 -7.31 -7.39 20.56
CA GLN A 53 -6.26 -7.79 21.50
C GLN A 53 -5.03 -6.88 21.43
N ASN A 54 -4.68 -6.43 20.22
CA ASN A 54 -3.42 -5.76 19.96
C ASN A 54 -3.48 -4.23 20.09
N ILE A 55 -4.65 -3.59 19.91
CA ILE A 55 -4.73 -2.14 19.75
C ILE A 55 -4.22 -1.37 20.99
N ILE A 56 -4.58 -1.82 22.19
CA ILE A 56 -4.14 -1.17 23.44
C ILE A 56 -2.62 -1.29 23.64
N PRO A 57 -2.01 -2.49 23.61
CA PRO A 57 -0.57 -2.63 23.80
C PRO A 57 0.24 -1.96 22.69
N VAL A 58 -0.27 -1.93 21.44
CA VAL A 58 0.41 -1.27 20.31
C VAL A 58 0.42 0.25 20.50
N VAL A 59 -0.70 0.85 20.89
CA VAL A 59 -0.78 2.29 21.17
C VAL A 59 0.09 2.68 22.38
N ASP A 60 0.03 1.91 23.48
CA ASP A 60 0.86 2.16 24.65
C ASP A 60 2.36 2.10 24.32
N THR A 61 2.77 1.11 23.53
CA THR A 61 4.15 0.96 23.08
C THR A 61 4.57 2.14 22.21
N ALA A 62 3.72 2.54 21.23
CA ALA A 62 4.02 3.65 20.34
C ALA A 62 4.22 4.97 21.11
N LEU A 63 3.40 5.25 22.11
CA LEU A 63 3.54 6.43 22.96
C LEU A 63 4.83 6.39 23.79
N LYS A 64 5.17 5.23 24.37
CA LYS A 64 6.39 5.04 25.16
C LYS A 64 7.66 5.21 24.30
N GLU A 65 7.70 4.60 23.12
CA GLU A 65 8.84 4.74 22.20
C GLU A 65 8.99 6.17 21.67
N ALA A 66 7.87 6.87 21.45
CA ALA A 66 7.88 8.28 21.08
C ALA A 66 8.38 9.20 22.20
N GLY A 67 8.28 8.76 23.46
CA GLY A 67 8.50 9.59 24.64
C GLY A 67 7.42 10.67 24.78
N VAL A 68 6.18 10.36 24.40
CA VAL A 68 5.05 11.29 24.38
C VAL A 68 3.96 10.80 25.33
N ALA A 69 3.56 11.62 26.27
CA ALA A 69 2.42 11.32 27.12
C ALA A 69 1.09 11.54 26.37
N ALA A 70 0.06 10.76 26.70
CA ALA A 70 -1.22 10.79 25.98
C ALA A 70 -1.94 12.17 26.04
N ASP A 71 -1.66 12.98 27.05
CA ASP A 71 -2.17 14.35 27.21
C ASP A 71 -1.40 15.40 26.35
N ARG A 72 -0.40 14.97 25.61
CA ARG A 72 0.41 15.80 24.70
C ARG A 72 0.10 15.52 23.23
N ILE A 73 -0.95 14.76 22.95
CA ILE A 73 -1.44 14.49 21.60
C ILE A 73 -2.44 15.58 21.22
N ASP A 74 -2.21 16.22 20.07
CA ASP A 74 -3.08 17.28 19.54
C ASP A 74 -4.27 16.70 18.75
N ALA A 75 -4.11 15.54 18.07
CA ALA A 75 -5.20 14.82 17.42
C ALA A 75 -4.90 13.33 17.24
N ILE A 76 -5.97 12.53 17.10
CA ILE A 76 -5.90 11.10 16.79
C ILE A 76 -6.37 10.91 15.36
N ALA A 77 -5.46 10.56 14.47
CA ALA A 77 -5.75 10.18 13.09
C ALA A 77 -6.05 8.67 13.03
N PHE A 78 -7.11 8.28 12.34
CA PHE A 78 -7.50 6.88 12.24
C PHE A 78 -8.00 6.53 10.85
N THR A 79 -7.79 5.30 10.43
CA THR A 79 -8.29 4.81 9.15
C THR A 79 -9.80 4.62 9.20
N ARG A 80 -10.53 5.42 8.41
CA ARG A 80 -11.97 5.24 8.21
C ARG A 80 -12.27 4.15 7.19
N GLY A 81 -11.40 3.99 6.21
CA GLY A 81 -11.49 3.06 5.07
C GLY A 81 -10.54 3.48 3.93
N PRO A 82 -10.56 2.70 2.82
CA PRO A 82 -11.22 1.41 2.66
C PRO A 82 -10.58 0.31 3.52
N GLY A 83 -11.30 -0.83 3.69
CA GLY A 83 -10.77 -1.97 4.43
C GLY A 83 -11.85 -2.96 4.91
N LEU A 84 -11.44 -3.92 5.73
CA LEU A 84 -12.35 -4.90 6.34
C LEU A 84 -13.16 -4.21 7.45
N VAL A 85 -14.49 -4.17 7.30
CA VAL A 85 -15.37 -3.44 8.23
C VAL A 85 -15.14 -3.82 9.69
N GLY A 86 -15.00 -5.12 10.00
CA GLY A 86 -14.76 -5.59 11.36
C GLY A 86 -13.42 -5.11 11.94
N SER A 87 -12.39 -5.05 11.12
CA SER A 87 -11.06 -4.54 11.48
C SER A 87 -11.08 -3.02 11.67
N LEU A 88 -11.62 -2.28 10.71
CA LEU A 88 -11.81 -0.83 10.79
C LEU A 88 -12.62 -0.41 12.02
N LEU A 89 -13.68 -1.17 12.35
CA LEU A 89 -14.53 -0.88 13.50
C LEU A 89 -13.75 -0.87 14.82
N VAL A 90 -12.74 -1.70 14.96
CA VAL A 90 -11.89 -1.72 16.15
C VAL A 90 -11.10 -0.41 16.30
N GLY A 91 -10.40 0.02 15.25
CA GLY A 91 -9.64 1.27 15.25
C GLY A 91 -10.52 2.50 15.47
N VAL A 92 -11.66 2.57 14.77
CA VAL A 92 -12.63 3.66 14.91
C VAL A 92 -13.20 3.72 16.33
N SER A 93 -13.62 2.57 16.90
CA SER A 93 -14.21 2.53 18.26
C SER A 93 -13.17 2.88 19.33
N PHE A 94 -11.95 2.37 19.19
CA PHE A 94 -10.84 2.72 20.09
C PHE A 94 -10.55 4.21 20.06
N THR A 95 -10.46 4.80 18.84
CA THR A 95 -10.22 6.23 18.67
C THR A 95 -11.30 7.07 19.33
N LYS A 96 -12.59 6.74 19.13
CA LYS A 96 -13.71 7.42 19.81
C LYS A 96 -13.58 7.36 21.33
N GLY A 97 -13.29 6.17 21.86
CA GLY A 97 -13.11 5.99 23.30
C GLY A 97 -11.98 6.85 23.87
N LEU A 98 -10.84 6.88 23.18
CA LEU A 98 -9.68 7.68 23.59
C LEU A 98 -9.96 9.19 23.46
N SER A 99 -10.61 9.61 22.37
CA SER A 99 -11.04 10.99 22.14
C SER A 99 -11.94 11.50 23.25
N ILE A 100 -12.98 10.76 23.62
CA ILE A 100 -13.90 11.11 24.72
C ILE A 100 -13.15 11.17 26.05
N ALA A 101 -12.32 10.15 26.36
CA ALA A 101 -11.64 10.05 27.64
C ALA A 101 -10.60 11.15 27.88
N ARG A 102 -10.00 11.69 26.80
CA ARG A 102 -8.91 12.66 26.85
C ARG A 102 -9.25 14.02 26.27
N ASN A 103 -10.47 14.19 25.73
CA ASN A 103 -10.91 15.40 25.03
C ASN A 103 -9.94 15.80 23.89
N ILE A 104 -9.51 14.81 23.09
CA ILE A 104 -8.59 14.97 21.95
C ILE A 104 -9.42 14.88 20.66
N PRO A 105 -9.30 15.81 19.69
CA PRO A 105 -10.01 15.74 18.42
C PRO A 105 -9.60 14.54 17.61
N MET A 106 -10.55 14.02 16.82
CA MET A 106 -10.35 12.91 15.89
C MET A 106 -10.27 13.41 14.46
N VAL A 107 -9.47 12.70 13.66
CA VAL A 107 -9.29 12.98 12.23
C VAL A 107 -9.40 11.67 11.45
N GLU A 108 -10.45 11.55 10.63
CA GLU A 108 -10.60 10.41 9.75
C GLU A 108 -9.63 10.49 8.57
N VAL A 109 -9.11 9.34 8.14
CA VAL A 109 -8.16 9.26 7.04
C VAL A 109 -8.59 8.18 6.06
N ASN A 110 -8.48 8.49 4.77
CA ASN A 110 -8.53 7.49 3.71
C ASN A 110 -7.17 6.73 3.68
N HIS A 111 -7.22 5.41 3.84
CA HIS A 111 -6.06 4.53 3.84
C HIS A 111 -5.13 4.73 2.63
N LEU A 112 -5.72 4.91 1.44
CA LEU A 112 -4.97 5.08 0.20
C LEU A 112 -4.26 6.44 0.14
N GLN A 113 -4.91 7.52 0.64
CA GLN A 113 -4.24 8.82 0.85
C GLN A 113 -3.04 8.67 1.79
N GLY A 114 -3.19 7.86 2.85
CA GLY A 114 -2.09 7.56 3.76
C GLY A 114 -0.87 7.02 3.03
N HIS A 115 -1.04 6.00 2.19
CA HIS A 115 0.06 5.46 1.38
C HIS A 115 0.75 6.52 0.52
N ILE A 116 -0.02 7.37 -0.16
CA ILE A 116 0.52 8.44 -1.02
C ILE A 116 1.29 9.46 -0.18
N LEU A 117 0.71 9.92 0.93
CA LEU A 117 1.31 10.94 1.78
C LEU A 117 2.47 10.44 2.65
N SER A 118 2.71 9.11 2.71
CA SER A 118 3.86 8.54 3.38
C SER A 118 5.21 9.08 2.86
N HIS A 119 5.24 9.57 1.62
CA HIS A 119 6.42 10.23 1.03
C HIS A 119 6.85 11.51 1.73
N PHE A 120 5.97 12.13 2.51
CA PHE A 120 6.25 13.39 3.23
C PHE A 120 6.68 13.16 4.69
N ILE A 121 6.87 11.91 5.10
CA ILE A 121 7.33 11.57 6.45
C ILE A 121 8.84 11.69 6.53
N ASP A 122 9.32 12.54 7.42
CA ASP A 122 10.72 12.64 7.79
C ASP A 122 11.07 11.69 8.94
N LEU A 123 12.32 11.30 9.02
CA LEU A 123 12.86 10.52 10.13
C LEU A 123 13.60 11.43 11.10
N ARG A 124 13.72 11.03 12.35
CA ARG A 124 14.50 11.80 13.34
C ARG A 124 15.92 12.07 12.80
N GLY A 125 16.24 13.34 12.65
CA GLY A 125 17.55 13.79 12.15
C GLY A 125 17.82 13.54 10.67
N ARG A 126 16.81 13.15 9.88
CA ARG A 126 16.96 12.90 8.44
C ARG A 126 15.70 13.32 7.67
N THR A 127 15.82 14.39 6.92
CA THR A 127 14.82 14.78 5.93
C THR A 127 14.92 13.87 4.72
N LEU A 128 13.77 13.31 4.28
CA LEU A 128 13.70 12.45 3.10
C LEU A 128 13.32 13.28 1.86
N PRO A 129 13.80 12.89 0.67
CA PRO A 129 13.34 13.52 -0.55
C PRO A 129 11.87 13.20 -0.78
N HIS A 130 11.07 14.21 -1.09
CA HIS A 130 9.65 14.09 -1.41
C HIS A 130 9.32 14.74 -2.75
N PRO A 131 8.22 14.34 -3.42
CA PRO A 131 7.80 14.96 -4.66
C PRO A 131 7.29 16.38 -4.43
N ASP A 132 7.42 17.24 -5.45
CA ASP A 132 6.73 18.53 -5.50
C ASP A 132 5.34 18.35 -6.13
N PHE A 133 4.38 19.14 -5.69
CA PHE A 133 3.03 19.16 -6.28
C PHE A 133 3.03 19.98 -7.59
N PRO A 134 2.30 19.56 -8.65
CA PRO A 134 1.63 18.27 -8.75
C PRO A 134 2.57 17.11 -9.07
N PHE A 135 2.26 15.90 -8.59
CA PHE A 135 2.98 14.69 -8.96
C PHE A 135 2.02 13.54 -9.33
N LEU A 136 2.54 12.50 -10.00
CA LEU A 136 1.81 11.26 -10.23
C LEU A 136 2.27 10.21 -9.23
N CYS A 137 1.31 9.53 -8.61
CA CYS A 137 1.57 8.38 -7.74
C CYS A 137 0.99 7.11 -8.36
N LEU A 138 1.84 6.11 -8.61
CA LEU A 138 1.40 4.76 -8.90
C LEU A 138 1.16 4.02 -7.58
N LEU A 139 -0.11 3.94 -7.19
CA LEU A 139 -0.54 3.26 -5.98
C LEU A 139 -0.87 1.80 -6.29
N VAL A 140 -0.05 0.86 -5.77
CA VAL A 140 -0.13 -0.56 -6.10
C VAL A 140 -0.07 -1.42 -4.84
N SER A 141 -1.16 -2.14 -4.56
CA SER A 141 -1.29 -3.00 -3.38
C SER A 141 -1.96 -4.34 -3.72
N GLY A 142 -2.28 -5.13 -2.72
CA GLY A 142 -3.07 -6.36 -2.88
C GLY A 142 -4.46 -6.13 -3.45
N GLY A 143 -5.11 -5.01 -3.08
CA GLY A 143 -6.48 -4.70 -3.48
C GLY A 143 -6.63 -3.52 -4.46
N HIS A 144 -5.57 -2.73 -4.70
CA HIS A 144 -5.66 -1.52 -5.52
C HIS A 144 -4.51 -1.43 -6.53
N THR A 145 -4.83 -0.93 -7.72
CA THR A 145 -3.86 -0.53 -8.73
C THR A 145 -4.40 0.72 -9.41
N GLN A 146 -3.79 1.86 -9.09
CA GLN A 146 -4.28 3.17 -9.52
C GLN A 146 -3.13 4.09 -9.92
N ILE A 147 -3.39 4.99 -10.87
CA ILE A 147 -2.58 6.18 -11.09
C ILE A 147 -3.35 7.35 -10.49
N VAL A 148 -2.72 8.02 -9.54
CA VAL A 148 -3.30 9.18 -8.86
C VAL A 148 -2.50 10.42 -9.21
N ARG A 149 -3.19 11.45 -9.68
CA ARG A 149 -2.65 12.80 -9.80
C ARG A 149 -2.87 13.49 -8.46
N VAL A 150 -1.80 14.03 -7.90
CA VAL A 150 -1.79 14.66 -6.59
C VAL A 150 -1.45 16.14 -6.78
N ASP A 151 -2.45 17.01 -6.67
CA ASP A 151 -2.30 18.46 -6.87
C ASP A 151 -1.94 19.18 -5.55
N SER A 152 -2.38 18.64 -4.42
CA SER A 152 -2.01 19.06 -3.07
C SER A 152 -2.19 17.89 -2.08
N PRO A 153 -1.81 17.99 -0.80
CA PRO A 153 -1.97 16.90 0.17
C PRO A 153 -3.40 16.37 0.32
N LEU A 154 -4.39 17.19 0.02
CA LEU A 154 -5.81 16.84 0.19
C LEU A 154 -6.64 16.98 -1.11
N GLU A 155 -5.95 17.17 -2.25
CA GLU A 155 -6.57 17.23 -3.58
C GLU A 155 -5.90 16.19 -4.47
N MET A 156 -6.58 15.08 -4.65
CA MET A 156 -6.10 13.91 -5.37
C MET A 156 -7.17 13.44 -6.36
N GLU A 157 -6.75 13.07 -7.56
CA GLU A 157 -7.62 12.57 -8.63
C GLU A 157 -7.13 11.21 -9.10
N ILE A 158 -7.98 10.20 -9.08
CA ILE A 158 -7.69 8.89 -9.69
C ILE A 158 -7.88 9.05 -11.19
N ILE A 159 -6.80 9.07 -11.96
CA ILE A 159 -6.83 9.22 -13.41
C ILE A 159 -6.79 7.89 -14.18
N GLY A 160 -6.48 6.78 -13.48
CA GLY A 160 -6.52 5.42 -14.01
C GLY A 160 -6.63 4.41 -12.88
N THR A 161 -7.37 3.33 -13.11
CA THR A 161 -7.61 2.28 -12.10
C THR A 161 -7.65 0.91 -12.76
N THR A 162 -7.47 -0.16 -11.98
CA THR A 162 -7.74 -1.49 -12.50
C THR A 162 -9.24 -1.74 -12.64
N ILE A 163 -9.64 -2.35 -13.74
CA ILE A 163 -11.05 -2.72 -14.03
C ILE A 163 -11.39 -4.14 -13.56
N ASP A 164 -10.39 -4.88 -13.10
CA ASP A 164 -10.53 -6.26 -12.60
C ASP A 164 -9.58 -6.53 -11.42
N ASP A 165 -8.73 -7.55 -11.49
CA ASP A 165 -7.78 -7.87 -10.41
C ASP A 165 -6.78 -6.71 -10.20
N ALA A 166 -6.35 -6.49 -8.96
CA ALA A 166 -5.19 -5.64 -8.67
C ALA A 166 -3.87 -6.37 -8.99
N ALA A 167 -2.79 -5.62 -9.20
CA ALA A 167 -1.48 -6.21 -9.51
C ALA A 167 -0.97 -7.14 -8.40
N GLY A 168 -1.15 -6.79 -7.12
CA GLY A 168 -0.77 -7.66 -6.01
C GLY A 168 -1.60 -8.94 -5.98
N GLU A 169 -2.89 -8.84 -6.25
CA GLU A 169 -3.78 -10.00 -6.38
C GLU A 169 -3.38 -10.89 -7.57
N ALA A 170 -2.94 -10.30 -8.68
CA ALA A 170 -2.42 -11.05 -9.82
C ALA A 170 -1.15 -11.83 -9.47
N PHE A 171 -0.22 -11.22 -8.72
CA PHE A 171 0.94 -11.93 -8.17
C PHE A 171 0.53 -13.12 -7.29
N ASP A 172 -0.37 -12.92 -6.34
CA ASP A 172 -0.80 -13.96 -5.40
C ASP A 172 -1.54 -15.11 -6.09
N LYS A 173 -2.41 -14.78 -7.04
CA LYS A 173 -3.14 -15.79 -7.83
C LYS A 173 -2.22 -16.64 -8.69
N CYS A 174 -1.23 -16.03 -9.36
CA CYS A 174 -0.26 -16.75 -10.17
C CYS A 174 0.71 -17.58 -9.29
N ALA A 175 1.15 -17.04 -8.15
CA ALA A 175 1.94 -17.77 -7.17
C ALA A 175 1.23 -19.04 -6.69
N LYS A 176 -0.06 -18.94 -6.38
CA LYS A 176 -0.90 -20.08 -5.97
C LYS A 176 -0.97 -21.16 -7.05
N VAL A 177 -1.05 -20.79 -8.32
CA VAL A 177 -1.03 -21.75 -9.45
C VAL A 177 0.30 -22.50 -9.52
N MET A 178 1.43 -21.87 -9.15
CA MET A 178 2.75 -22.50 -9.05
C MET A 178 2.97 -23.29 -7.75
N GLY A 179 2.00 -23.35 -6.83
CA GLY A 179 2.18 -23.97 -5.52
C GLY A 179 3.07 -23.16 -4.56
N LEU A 180 3.30 -21.86 -4.83
CA LEU A 180 4.10 -21.01 -3.96
C LEU A 180 3.30 -20.56 -2.73
N PRO A 181 3.97 -20.26 -1.59
CA PRO A 181 3.31 -19.84 -0.38
C PRO A 181 2.72 -18.42 -0.49
N TYR A 182 1.75 -18.12 0.38
CA TYR A 182 1.19 -16.78 0.57
C TYR A 182 1.99 -15.98 1.62
N PRO A 183 2.21 -14.66 1.40
CA PRO A 183 1.89 -13.87 0.20
C PRO A 183 2.84 -14.19 -0.97
N GLY A 184 2.28 -14.31 -2.17
CA GLY A 184 3.01 -14.75 -3.36
C GLY A 184 3.96 -13.69 -3.93
N GLY A 185 3.58 -12.41 -3.87
CA GLY A 185 4.37 -11.31 -4.42
C GLY A 185 5.84 -11.30 -3.98
N PRO A 186 6.14 -11.30 -2.67
CA PRO A 186 7.53 -11.36 -2.17
C PRO A 186 8.29 -12.62 -2.57
N VAL A 187 7.60 -13.76 -2.71
CA VAL A 187 8.22 -15.02 -3.14
C VAL A 187 8.61 -14.95 -4.60
N ILE A 188 7.70 -14.45 -5.45
CA ILE A 188 7.98 -14.24 -6.88
C ILE A 188 9.13 -13.24 -7.05
N ASP A 189 9.14 -12.12 -6.34
CA ASP A 189 10.21 -11.12 -6.42
C ASP A 189 11.60 -11.70 -6.08
N ARG A 190 11.65 -12.56 -5.07
CA ARG A 190 12.90 -13.24 -4.69
C ARG A 190 13.37 -14.21 -5.78
N LEU A 191 12.48 -15.08 -6.28
CA LEU A 191 12.82 -16.11 -7.28
C LEU A 191 13.12 -15.48 -8.65
N ALA A 192 12.44 -14.40 -9.00
CA ALA A 192 12.65 -13.69 -10.27
C ALA A 192 14.07 -13.16 -10.47
N LYS A 193 14.83 -12.95 -9.39
CA LYS A 193 16.24 -12.50 -9.45
C LYS A 193 17.19 -13.52 -10.07
N GLU A 194 16.80 -14.80 -10.09
CA GLU A 194 17.60 -15.90 -10.59
C GLU A 194 17.15 -16.37 -11.98
N GLY A 195 16.05 -15.79 -12.52
CA GLY A 195 15.43 -16.23 -13.77
C GLY A 195 15.59 -15.22 -14.92
N ASP A 196 15.30 -15.72 -16.13
CA ASP A 196 15.24 -14.88 -17.35
C ASP A 196 13.83 -14.30 -17.53
N PRO A 197 13.65 -12.96 -17.50
CA PRO A 197 12.33 -12.31 -17.69
C PRO A 197 11.79 -12.46 -19.12
N LYS A 198 12.55 -13.03 -20.06
CA LYS A 198 12.15 -13.25 -21.45
C LYS A 198 11.93 -14.73 -21.79
N ALA A 199 12.11 -15.63 -20.85
CA ALA A 199 11.97 -17.08 -21.04
C ALA A 199 10.52 -17.45 -21.47
N PHE A 200 9.51 -16.77 -20.89
CA PHE A 200 8.11 -17.03 -21.20
C PHE A 200 7.40 -15.74 -21.61
N ARG A 201 6.41 -15.88 -22.49
CA ARG A 201 5.56 -14.77 -22.92
C ARG A 201 4.14 -14.97 -22.42
N PHE A 202 3.62 -13.95 -21.73
CA PHE A 202 2.25 -13.93 -21.24
C PHE A 202 1.45 -12.82 -21.92
N ALA A 203 0.12 -12.90 -21.85
CA ALA A 203 -0.75 -11.90 -22.42
C ALA A 203 -0.53 -10.52 -21.79
N HIS A 204 -0.48 -9.50 -22.63
CA HIS A 204 -0.49 -8.10 -22.23
C HIS A 204 -1.90 -7.55 -22.52
N PRO A 205 -2.79 -7.40 -21.53
CA PRO A 205 -4.12 -6.88 -21.72
C PRO A 205 -4.10 -5.46 -22.30
N ARG A 206 -5.01 -5.18 -23.24
CA ARG A 206 -5.17 -3.84 -23.79
C ARG A 206 -6.42 -3.21 -23.25
N VAL A 207 -6.28 -2.13 -22.47
CA VAL A 207 -7.36 -1.34 -21.90
C VAL A 207 -7.17 0.11 -22.36
N GLU A 208 -8.26 0.82 -22.57
CA GLU A 208 -8.23 2.22 -22.98
C GLU A 208 -7.74 3.14 -21.84
N GLY A 209 -7.37 4.37 -22.19
CA GLY A 209 -6.94 5.37 -21.23
C GLY A 209 -5.76 4.92 -20.36
N TYR A 210 -5.81 5.25 -19.07
CA TYR A 210 -4.80 4.89 -18.08
C TYR A 210 -5.20 3.68 -17.23
N ASP A 211 -6.35 3.06 -17.53
CA ASP A 211 -6.84 1.90 -16.77
C ASP A 211 -5.99 0.65 -16.99
N TYR A 212 -6.05 -0.25 -16.02
CA TYR A 212 -5.32 -1.51 -15.97
C TYR A 212 -6.27 -2.71 -16.05
N SER A 213 -5.72 -3.85 -16.49
CA SER A 213 -6.37 -5.16 -16.37
C SER A 213 -5.32 -6.24 -16.18
N PHE A 214 -5.58 -7.20 -15.31
CA PHE A 214 -4.69 -8.33 -15.02
C PHE A 214 -5.39 -9.68 -15.18
N SER A 215 -6.70 -9.74 -15.36
CA SER A 215 -7.45 -11.01 -15.48
C SER A 215 -7.03 -11.83 -16.70
N GLY A 216 -6.76 -11.17 -17.84
CA GLY A 216 -6.24 -11.82 -19.04
C GLY A 216 -4.84 -12.40 -18.86
N LEU A 217 -3.98 -11.73 -18.09
CA LEU A 217 -2.66 -12.22 -17.73
C LEU A 217 -2.74 -13.51 -16.93
N LYS A 218 -3.57 -13.54 -15.87
CA LYS A 218 -3.79 -14.74 -15.03
C LYS A 218 -4.23 -15.94 -15.86
N THR A 219 -5.17 -15.72 -16.76
CA THR A 219 -5.70 -16.78 -17.64
C THR A 219 -4.63 -17.32 -18.58
N SER A 220 -3.85 -16.43 -19.20
CA SER A 220 -2.72 -16.78 -20.05
C SER A 220 -1.67 -17.59 -19.28
N PHE A 221 -1.32 -17.17 -18.08
CA PHE A 221 -0.38 -17.85 -17.20
C PHE A 221 -0.86 -19.25 -16.82
N LEU A 222 -2.12 -19.38 -16.40
CA LEU A 222 -2.73 -20.66 -16.02
C LEU A 222 -2.72 -21.66 -17.18
N TYR A 223 -3.11 -21.25 -18.40
CA TYR A 223 -3.14 -22.14 -19.55
C TYR A 223 -1.72 -22.56 -19.98
N THR A 224 -0.77 -21.63 -19.98
CA THR A 224 0.62 -21.92 -20.28
C THR A 224 1.18 -23.00 -19.33
N LEU A 225 0.93 -22.87 -18.02
CA LEU A 225 1.39 -23.86 -17.04
C LEU A 225 0.65 -25.20 -17.19
N ARG A 226 -0.66 -25.18 -17.37
CA ARG A 226 -1.45 -26.42 -17.56
C ARG A 226 -0.92 -27.26 -18.72
N ASP A 227 -0.70 -26.61 -19.86
CA ASP A 227 -0.26 -27.29 -21.08
C ASP A 227 1.19 -27.78 -20.96
N ALA A 228 2.06 -27.00 -20.30
CA ALA A 228 3.44 -27.39 -20.04
C ALA A 228 3.56 -28.54 -19.02
N VAL A 229 2.82 -28.51 -17.91
CA VAL A 229 2.81 -29.59 -16.90
C VAL A 229 2.18 -30.87 -17.44
N ALA A 230 1.24 -30.78 -18.38
CA ALA A 230 0.72 -31.96 -19.06
C ALA A 230 1.78 -32.67 -19.92
N ALA A 231 2.76 -31.94 -20.45
CA ALA A 231 3.88 -32.47 -21.22
C ALA A 231 5.06 -32.90 -20.35
N ASP A 232 5.33 -32.16 -19.28
CA ASP A 232 6.41 -32.39 -18.31
C ASP A 232 5.93 -32.09 -16.88
N PRO A 233 5.66 -33.12 -16.05
CA PRO A 233 5.18 -32.94 -14.68
C PRO A 233 6.12 -32.11 -13.78
N ASP A 234 7.42 -32.10 -14.05
CA ASP A 234 8.43 -31.35 -13.28
C ASP A 234 8.67 -29.93 -13.82
N PHE A 235 7.90 -29.50 -14.82
CA PHE A 235 8.08 -28.24 -15.53
C PHE A 235 8.15 -27.03 -14.60
N ILE A 236 7.24 -26.93 -13.63
CA ILE A 236 7.19 -25.79 -12.69
C ILE A 236 8.47 -25.76 -11.84
N GLU A 237 8.91 -26.91 -11.32
CA GLU A 237 10.12 -26.96 -10.49
C GLU A 237 11.37 -26.59 -11.28
N THR A 238 11.47 -27.08 -12.51
CA THR A 238 12.62 -26.85 -13.41
C THR A 238 12.72 -25.40 -13.88
N HIS A 239 11.56 -24.75 -14.12
CA HIS A 239 11.50 -23.39 -14.69
C HIS A 239 10.99 -22.33 -13.71
N LYS A 240 10.99 -22.62 -12.40
CA LYS A 240 10.39 -21.77 -11.36
C LYS A 240 10.91 -20.34 -11.38
N ALA A 241 12.22 -20.16 -11.47
CA ALA A 241 12.85 -18.83 -11.49
C ALA A 241 12.44 -18.04 -12.75
N ASP A 242 12.49 -18.69 -13.92
CA ASP A 242 12.14 -18.07 -15.20
C ASP A 242 10.65 -17.69 -15.29
N LEU A 243 9.77 -18.55 -14.76
CA LEU A 243 8.34 -18.28 -14.66
C LEU A 243 8.09 -17.05 -13.77
N CYS A 244 8.75 -16.98 -12.62
CA CYS A 244 8.66 -15.83 -11.72
C CYS A 244 9.20 -14.55 -12.36
N ALA A 245 10.36 -14.62 -13.03
CA ALA A 245 10.97 -13.48 -13.69
C ALA A 245 10.11 -12.96 -14.85
N SER A 246 9.59 -13.87 -15.70
CA SER A 246 8.74 -13.51 -16.83
C SER A 246 7.39 -12.95 -16.38
N LEU A 247 6.78 -13.50 -15.31
CA LEU A 247 5.55 -12.97 -14.73
C LEU A 247 5.75 -11.59 -14.13
N GLN A 248 6.80 -11.40 -13.34
CA GLN A 248 7.14 -10.09 -12.77
C GLN A 248 7.41 -9.07 -13.87
N GLY A 249 8.17 -9.46 -14.91
CA GLY A 249 8.49 -8.60 -16.03
C GLY A 249 7.26 -8.05 -16.74
N ILE A 250 6.28 -8.92 -17.07
CA ILE A 250 5.04 -8.47 -17.74
C ILE A 250 4.15 -7.61 -16.84
N ILE A 251 4.04 -7.91 -15.53
CA ILE A 251 3.27 -7.06 -14.61
C ILE A 251 3.90 -5.67 -14.51
N VAL A 252 5.22 -5.59 -14.38
CA VAL A 252 5.94 -4.30 -14.35
C VAL A 252 5.77 -3.55 -15.66
N GLU A 253 5.84 -4.23 -16.81
CA GLU A 253 5.62 -3.62 -18.13
C GLU A 253 4.21 -3.01 -18.23
N ILE A 254 3.16 -3.75 -17.84
CA ILE A 254 1.77 -3.25 -17.83
C ILE A 254 1.64 -1.99 -16.97
N LEU A 255 2.23 -1.99 -15.76
CA LEU A 255 2.18 -0.85 -14.85
C LEU A 255 2.89 0.37 -15.42
N LEU A 256 4.08 0.17 -15.98
CA LEU A 256 4.90 1.25 -16.53
C LEU A 256 4.31 1.86 -17.80
N ASP A 257 3.72 1.07 -18.70
CA ASP A 257 3.15 1.57 -19.94
C ASP A 257 2.12 2.68 -19.71
N LYS A 258 1.21 2.46 -18.76
CA LYS A 258 0.17 3.43 -18.41
C LYS A 258 0.72 4.65 -17.67
N LEU A 259 1.65 4.44 -16.75
CA LEU A 259 2.30 5.53 -16.03
C LEU A 259 3.12 6.43 -16.96
N ILE A 260 3.84 5.84 -17.92
CA ILE A 260 4.59 6.56 -18.95
C ILE A 260 3.65 7.41 -19.81
N ARG A 261 2.52 6.84 -20.21
CA ARG A 261 1.51 7.55 -20.96
C ARG A 261 0.94 8.71 -20.16
N ALA A 262 0.55 8.48 -18.90
CA ALA A 262 0.03 9.52 -18.00
C ALA A 262 1.03 10.67 -17.81
N SER A 263 2.29 10.37 -17.52
CA SER A 263 3.35 11.40 -17.38
C SER A 263 3.54 12.21 -18.67
N LYS A 264 3.51 11.56 -19.84
CA LYS A 264 3.66 12.24 -21.12
C LYS A 264 2.49 13.18 -21.41
N GLU A 265 1.26 12.74 -21.17
CA GLU A 265 0.03 13.49 -21.49
C GLU A 265 -0.23 14.63 -20.49
N THR A 266 0.10 14.44 -19.20
CA THR A 266 -0.02 15.47 -18.16
C THR A 266 1.16 16.42 -18.08
N GLY A 267 2.32 16.03 -18.63
CA GLY A 267 3.58 16.77 -18.48
C GLY A 267 4.25 16.65 -17.12
N ILE A 268 3.65 15.91 -16.17
CA ILE A 268 4.18 15.73 -14.81
C ILE A 268 5.36 14.76 -14.83
N ARG A 269 6.46 15.15 -14.17
CA ARG A 269 7.72 14.40 -14.13
C ARG A 269 8.14 13.94 -12.74
N ASP A 270 7.43 14.37 -11.71
CA ASP A 270 7.58 13.82 -10.37
C ASP A 270 6.71 12.58 -10.26
N ILE A 271 7.37 11.43 -10.10
CA ILE A 271 6.72 10.13 -10.11
C ILE A 271 7.02 9.42 -8.81
N ALA A 272 5.96 9.15 -8.05
CA ALA A 272 6.02 8.37 -6.82
C ALA A 272 5.38 6.98 -7.02
N ILE A 273 5.79 6.01 -6.22
CA ILE A 273 5.09 4.72 -6.08
C ILE A 273 4.71 4.49 -4.62
N ALA A 274 3.57 3.89 -4.35
CA ALA A 274 3.09 3.63 -3.00
C ALA A 274 2.31 2.30 -2.91
N GLY A 275 2.04 1.84 -1.69
CA GLY A 275 1.37 0.57 -1.41
C GLY A 275 2.30 -0.63 -1.39
N GLY A 276 1.81 -1.80 -0.95
CA GLY A 276 2.63 -2.99 -0.68
C GLY A 276 3.47 -3.49 -1.85
N VAL A 277 2.95 -3.41 -3.09
CA VAL A 277 3.69 -3.82 -4.30
C VAL A 277 4.83 -2.86 -4.64
N SER A 278 4.86 -1.64 -4.08
CA SER A 278 6.00 -0.72 -4.22
C SER A 278 7.31 -1.25 -3.59
N ALA A 279 7.23 -2.32 -2.79
CA ALA A 279 8.39 -3.05 -2.29
C ALA A 279 9.04 -3.97 -3.33
N ASN A 280 8.31 -4.34 -4.40
CA ASN A 280 8.81 -5.24 -5.45
C ASN A 280 10.04 -4.66 -6.15
N SER A 281 11.14 -5.43 -6.17
CA SER A 281 12.42 -4.95 -6.70
C SER A 281 12.35 -4.68 -8.21
N GLY A 282 11.67 -5.51 -8.99
CA GLY A 282 11.50 -5.32 -10.42
C GLY A 282 10.73 -4.04 -10.75
N LEU A 283 9.69 -3.70 -9.97
CA LEU A 283 8.97 -2.43 -10.13
C LEU A 283 9.85 -1.23 -9.80
N ARG A 284 10.60 -1.28 -8.69
CA ARG A 284 11.53 -0.21 -8.28
C ARG A 284 12.60 0.04 -9.34
N ASP A 285 13.20 -1.02 -9.87
CA ASP A 285 14.20 -0.94 -10.94
C ASP A 285 13.59 -0.39 -12.24
N GLY A 286 12.38 -0.84 -12.60
CA GLY A 286 11.65 -0.36 -13.76
C GLY A 286 11.34 1.13 -13.69
N ILE A 287 10.88 1.63 -12.53
CA ILE A 287 10.64 3.07 -12.28
C ILE A 287 11.93 3.86 -12.39
N ALA A 288 13.02 3.39 -11.76
CA ALA A 288 14.31 4.07 -11.81
C ALA A 288 14.86 4.15 -13.24
N GLU A 289 14.74 3.07 -14.02
CA GLU A 289 15.18 3.05 -15.42
C GLU A 289 14.31 3.96 -16.31
N ALA A 290 12.98 3.91 -16.17
CA ALA A 290 12.08 4.81 -16.86
C ALA A 290 12.39 6.27 -16.51
N GLY A 291 12.70 6.56 -15.24
CA GLY A 291 13.10 7.86 -14.75
C GLY A 291 14.34 8.40 -15.46
N ARG A 292 15.40 7.59 -15.53
CA ARG A 292 16.64 7.96 -16.25
C ARG A 292 16.38 8.28 -17.72
N ARG A 293 15.57 7.44 -18.39
CA ARG A 293 15.29 7.60 -19.84
C ARG A 293 14.38 8.78 -20.16
N ARG A 294 13.50 9.16 -19.22
CA ARG A 294 12.43 10.15 -19.46
C ARG A 294 12.63 11.47 -18.71
N GLY A 295 13.68 11.56 -17.91
CA GLY A 295 13.97 12.74 -17.11
C GLY A 295 12.96 12.94 -15.97
N TRP A 296 12.48 11.86 -15.36
CA TRP A 296 11.64 11.92 -14.16
C TRP A 296 12.48 12.11 -12.90
N ARG A 297 11.91 12.78 -11.92
CA ARG A 297 12.33 12.63 -10.52
C ARG A 297 11.50 11.50 -9.93
N THR A 298 12.15 10.45 -9.46
CA THR A 298 11.45 9.25 -8.96
C THR A 298 11.54 9.16 -7.45
N PHE A 299 10.40 8.89 -6.80
CA PHE A 299 10.27 8.82 -5.34
C PHE A 299 9.79 7.43 -4.96
N LEU A 300 10.68 6.69 -4.30
CA LEU A 300 10.42 5.33 -3.82
C LEU A 300 10.30 5.39 -2.30
N PRO A 301 9.23 4.83 -1.71
CA PRO A 301 9.08 4.88 -0.26
C PRO A 301 10.16 4.05 0.44
N GLU A 302 10.52 4.43 1.66
CA GLU A 302 11.30 3.57 2.56
C GLU A 302 10.51 2.27 2.78
N PHE A 303 11.18 1.11 2.83
CA PHE A 303 10.51 -0.20 2.94
C PHE A 303 9.50 -0.29 4.09
N LYS A 304 9.78 0.36 5.21
CA LYS A 304 8.89 0.40 6.38
C LYS A 304 7.57 1.16 6.15
N PHE A 305 7.42 1.89 5.04
CA PHE A 305 6.22 2.60 4.65
C PHE A 305 5.49 1.96 3.46
N THR A 306 6.01 0.85 2.92
CA THR A 306 5.37 0.17 1.77
C THR A 306 4.14 -0.63 2.19
N THR A 307 4.19 -1.31 3.34
CA THR A 307 3.05 -2.05 3.90
C THR A 307 2.20 -1.15 4.80
N ASP A 308 1.05 -1.67 5.24
CA ASP A 308 0.12 -0.96 6.12
C ASP A 308 0.81 -0.58 7.43
N ASN A 309 0.71 0.70 7.78
CA ASN A 309 1.34 1.25 8.97
C ASN A 309 0.64 2.54 9.42
N ALA A 310 0.70 2.85 10.71
CA ALA A 310 0.03 4.02 11.25
C ALA A 310 0.77 5.34 11.01
N ALA A 311 2.05 5.30 10.64
CA ALA A 311 2.79 6.54 10.31
C ALA A 311 2.19 7.24 9.08
N MET A 312 1.76 6.47 8.07
CA MET A 312 1.10 6.99 6.87
C MET A 312 -0.25 7.64 7.23
N ILE A 313 -0.98 7.04 8.17
CA ILE A 313 -2.27 7.57 8.65
C ILE A 313 -2.05 8.86 9.48
N ALA A 314 -1.04 8.88 10.34
CA ALA A 314 -0.68 10.08 11.09
C ALA A 314 -0.27 11.23 10.15
N MET A 315 0.42 10.95 9.04
CA MET A 315 0.83 11.97 8.07
C MET A 315 -0.36 12.57 7.32
N ALA A 316 -1.28 11.74 6.85
CA ALA A 316 -2.51 12.21 6.23
C ALA A 316 -3.38 12.99 7.23
N GLY A 317 -3.46 12.51 8.47
CA GLY A 317 -4.13 13.18 9.57
C GLY A 317 -3.50 14.53 9.93
N TYR A 318 -2.19 14.67 9.84
CA TYR A 318 -1.49 15.93 10.04
C TYR A 318 -1.94 17.02 9.05
N TYR A 319 -2.03 16.70 7.76
CA TYR A 319 -2.53 17.66 6.76
C TYR A 319 -3.99 18.04 6.97
N ARG A 320 -4.85 17.08 7.35
CA ARG A 320 -6.24 17.36 7.70
C ARG A 320 -6.37 18.21 8.96
N TYR A 321 -5.54 17.93 9.97
CA TYR A 321 -5.48 18.77 11.18
C TYR A 321 -5.14 20.23 10.86
N LEU A 322 -4.15 20.46 9.99
CA LEU A 322 -3.77 21.81 9.54
C LEU A 322 -4.91 22.54 8.84
N ARG A 323 -5.81 21.80 8.17
CA ARG A 323 -7.02 22.38 7.53
C ARG A 323 -8.19 22.57 8.51
N GLY A 324 -8.09 21.99 9.69
CA GLY A 324 -9.20 21.99 10.66
C GLY A 324 -10.30 20.97 10.38
N ASP A 325 -10.00 19.93 9.61
CA ASP A 325 -10.92 18.83 9.26
C ASP A 325 -11.00 17.82 10.40
N PHE A 326 -11.91 18.04 11.34
CA PHE A 326 -12.13 17.14 12.46
C PHE A 326 -13.38 16.28 12.27
N SER A 327 -13.30 15.04 12.69
CA SER A 327 -14.40 14.09 12.64
C SER A 327 -15.29 14.22 13.88
N SER A 328 -16.58 14.05 13.69
CA SER A 328 -17.54 13.94 14.79
C SER A 328 -17.60 12.51 15.36
N LEU A 329 -18.22 12.33 16.51
CA LEU A 329 -18.34 11.02 17.18
C LEU A 329 -19.31 10.05 16.47
N ASP A 330 -20.09 10.50 15.50
CA ASP A 330 -20.99 9.65 14.72
C ASP A 330 -20.32 9.04 13.48
N VAL A 331 -19.06 9.41 13.18
CA VAL A 331 -18.29 8.84 12.06
C VAL A 331 -18.31 7.30 12.10
N SER A 332 -18.52 6.67 10.95
CA SER A 332 -18.56 5.21 10.82
C SER A 332 -17.51 4.72 9.83
N PRO A 333 -16.95 3.51 10.01
CA PRO A 333 -16.03 2.92 9.05
C PRO A 333 -16.74 2.63 7.72
N VAL A 334 -15.98 2.69 6.63
CA VAL A 334 -16.46 2.46 5.27
C VAL A 334 -15.58 1.44 4.56
N ALA A 335 -16.17 0.31 4.13
CA ALA A 335 -15.43 -0.77 3.46
C ALA A 335 -14.83 -0.36 2.12
N ARG A 336 -15.52 0.52 1.39
CA ARG A 336 -15.11 1.04 0.09
C ARG A 336 -15.25 2.56 0.09
N LEU A 337 -14.20 3.25 -0.29
CA LEU A 337 -14.20 4.68 -0.56
C LEU A 337 -13.87 4.83 -2.05
N GLU A 338 -14.77 5.45 -2.80
CA GLU A 338 -14.63 5.64 -4.24
C GLU A 338 -13.75 6.85 -4.58
N GLU A 339 -13.60 7.76 -3.63
CA GLU A 339 -12.81 9.01 -3.76
C GLU A 339 -11.61 8.99 -2.81
N LEU A 340 -10.55 9.63 -3.26
CA LEU A 340 -9.34 9.89 -2.46
C LEU A 340 -9.47 11.22 -1.72
#